data_23f6a368963fbdeb7ae8e2d20cb725cc
#
_entry.id   23f6a368963fbdeb7ae8e2d20cb725cc
#
_cell.length_a   1.000
_cell.length_b   1.000
_cell.length_c   1.000
_cell.angle_alpha   90.00
_cell.angle_beta   90.00
_cell.angle_gamma   90.00
#
_symmetry.space_group_name_H-M   'P 1'
#
loop_
_entity.id
_entity.type
_entity.pdbx_description
1 polymer ?
#
loop_
_entity_poly.entity_id
_entity_poly.type
_entity_poly.pdbx_seq_one_letter_code
_entity_poly.pdbx_strand_id
1 'polypeptide(L)'
;LNHAYKYYIGVLIAVILWGSNFVVIKIALQQVDTLALLSIRFVLSTIILGGVCLFRQQATPPLSLRNYVFLFFLGILGIAGFNLGLFYGLNDTSPIHASLIVSLSPLMTLFIASRFNIERVNLSHIIALLLCMIGVVLVIGSPLDDSQFMIKGDLIIFAGTLSWSVYTIFSTKIKSQLEPLQLTFLVMLFGSICIVLLSSFQLNLFSVLTEINTQTWGLILYMAIFTTCIPHILWVHSVRKIGPTESSLFFNLIPVFATIFTIFTGFIPDQYQIIGIIISFAGLALPTLYTYLINRSHLVTKKEAINK
;
A
#
# COMPACT_ATOMS: atom_id res chain seq x y z
N LEU A 1 7.29 2.59 -24.73
CA LEU A 1 7.92 1.86 -23.62
C LEU A 1 8.68 2.79 -22.63
N ASN A 2 9.33 3.87 -23.15
CA ASN A 2 10.23 4.72 -22.33
C ASN A 2 9.54 5.58 -21.24
N HIS A 3 8.21 5.67 -21.18
CA HIS A 3 7.52 6.48 -20.18
C HIS A 3 6.83 5.67 -19.07
N ALA A 4 6.67 4.36 -19.23
CA ALA A 4 5.98 3.53 -18.24
C ALA A 4 6.87 3.16 -17.05
N TYR A 5 8.17 2.97 -17.25
CA TYR A 5 9.11 2.51 -16.20
C TYR A 5 9.12 3.40 -14.95
N LYS A 6 8.92 4.72 -15.10
CA LYS A 6 8.85 5.63 -13.94
C LYS A 6 7.69 5.33 -12.99
N TYR A 7 6.60 4.76 -13.48
CA TYR A 7 5.46 4.37 -12.64
C TYR A 7 5.73 3.05 -11.92
N TYR A 8 6.45 2.12 -12.55
CA TYR A 8 6.95 0.91 -11.89
C TYR A 8 7.98 1.24 -10.80
N ILE A 9 8.89 2.18 -11.07
CA ILE A 9 9.82 2.68 -10.04
C ILE A 9 9.04 3.39 -8.93
N GLY A 10 8.03 4.19 -9.26
CA GLY A 10 7.21 4.88 -8.26
C GLY A 10 6.50 3.91 -7.31
N VAL A 11 5.85 2.87 -7.83
CA VAL A 11 5.20 1.87 -6.98
C VAL A 11 6.21 1.03 -6.19
N LEU A 12 7.38 0.73 -6.77
CA LEU A 12 8.46 0.05 -6.06
C LEU A 12 8.96 0.86 -4.86
N ILE A 13 9.21 2.16 -5.05
CA ILE A 13 9.58 3.06 -3.95
C ILE A 13 8.47 3.08 -2.88
N ALA A 14 7.20 3.13 -3.29
CA ALA A 14 6.09 3.12 -2.35
C ALA A 14 6.08 1.86 -1.47
N VAL A 15 6.26 0.67 -2.04
CA VAL A 15 6.26 -0.59 -1.27
C VAL A 15 7.52 -0.77 -0.43
N ILE A 16 8.68 -0.23 -0.84
CA ILE A 16 9.88 -0.16 0.00
C ILE A 16 9.58 0.65 1.26
N LEU A 17 9.03 1.85 1.10
CA LEU A 17 8.68 2.72 2.21
C LEU A 17 7.60 2.11 3.11
N TRP A 18 6.59 1.42 2.53
CA TRP A 18 5.60 0.69 3.32
C TRP A 18 6.19 -0.52 4.03
N GLY A 19 7.16 -1.23 3.46
CA GLY A 19 7.89 -2.31 4.13
C GLY A 19 8.57 -1.83 5.42
N SER A 20 9.23 -0.66 5.38
CA SER A 20 9.84 -0.06 6.57
C SER A 20 8.82 0.32 7.66
N ASN A 21 7.58 0.65 7.24
CA ASN A 21 6.53 1.09 8.14
C ASN A 21 6.15 0.04 9.19
N PHE A 22 6.22 -1.26 8.87
CA PHE A 22 5.87 -2.34 9.81
C PHE A 22 6.76 -2.34 11.04
N VAL A 23 8.06 -2.11 10.86
CA VAL A 23 9.04 -2.00 11.95
C VAL A 23 8.79 -0.72 12.75
N VAL A 24 8.59 0.40 12.07
CA VAL A 24 8.38 1.71 12.71
C VAL A 24 7.07 1.73 13.51
N ILE A 25 5.97 1.16 12.98
CA ILE A 25 4.71 1.01 13.73
C ILE A 25 4.95 0.24 15.02
N LYS A 26 5.63 -0.91 14.95
CA LYS A 26 5.85 -1.76 16.13
C LYS A 26 6.60 -1.01 17.24
N ILE A 27 7.59 -0.19 16.88
CA ILE A 27 8.33 0.64 17.82
C ILE A 27 7.44 1.74 18.40
N ALA A 28 6.67 2.43 17.55
CA ALA A 28 5.82 3.54 17.98
C ALA A 28 4.66 3.10 18.89
N LEU A 29 4.05 1.94 18.62
CA LEU A 29 2.96 1.37 19.44
C LEU A 29 3.38 0.98 20.85
N GLN A 30 4.69 0.87 21.14
CA GLN A 30 5.18 0.69 22.49
C GLN A 30 5.10 1.95 23.35
N GLN A 31 4.93 3.12 22.73
CA GLN A 31 5.02 4.42 23.38
C GLN A 31 3.75 5.27 23.26
N VAL A 32 2.90 4.99 22.27
CA VAL A 32 1.68 5.78 21.99
C VAL A 32 0.53 4.86 21.67
N ASP A 33 -0.66 5.19 22.17
CA ASP A 33 -1.90 4.48 21.86
C ASP A 33 -2.17 4.44 20.36
N THR A 34 -2.77 3.34 19.89
CA THR A 34 -3.06 3.06 18.48
C THR A 34 -3.86 4.17 17.80
N LEU A 35 -4.95 4.64 18.42
CA LEU A 35 -5.79 5.69 17.83
C LEU A 35 -5.11 7.05 17.85
N ALA A 36 -4.36 7.35 18.91
CA ALA A 36 -3.59 8.58 19.01
C ALA A 36 -2.50 8.63 17.92
N LEU A 37 -1.74 7.54 17.77
CA LEU A 37 -0.70 7.42 16.74
C LEU A 37 -1.27 7.62 15.33
N LEU A 38 -2.39 6.94 15.02
CA LEU A 38 -3.08 7.09 13.75
C LEU A 38 -3.57 8.52 13.53
N SER A 39 -4.24 9.11 14.53
CA SER A 39 -4.80 10.46 14.43
C SER A 39 -3.71 11.50 14.16
N ILE A 40 -2.64 11.49 14.95
CA ILE A 40 -1.54 12.45 14.80
C ILE A 40 -0.86 12.27 13.44
N ARG A 41 -0.55 11.03 13.05
CA ARG A 41 0.08 10.70 11.78
C ARG A 41 -0.74 11.20 10.59
N PHE A 42 -2.04 10.90 10.55
CA PHE A 42 -2.88 11.25 9.40
C PHE A 42 -3.27 12.72 9.36
N VAL A 43 -3.41 13.39 10.50
CA VAL A 43 -3.57 14.86 10.56
C VAL A 43 -2.32 15.55 10.01
N LEU A 44 -1.13 15.16 10.47
CA LEU A 44 0.13 15.71 9.94
C LEU A 44 0.28 15.46 8.43
N SER A 45 -0.02 14.25 7.98
CA SER A 45 0.03 13.91 6.55
C SER A 45 -0.94 14.77 5.74
N THR A 46 -2.14 15.00 6.24
CA THR A 46 -3.14 15.84 5.59
C THR A 46 -2.69 17.29 5.52
N ILE A 47 -2.12 17.85 6.60
CA ILE A 47 -1.56 19.21 6.63
C ILE A 47 -0.42 19.34 5.62
N ILE A 48 0.50 18.38 5.57
CA ILE A 48 1.62 18.38 4.63
C ILE A 48 1.12 18.35 3.18
N LEU A 49 0.20 17.43 2.86
CA LEU A 49 -0.37 17.31 1.51
C LEU A 49 -1.15 18.57 1.12
N GLY A 50 -1.94 19.11 2.02
CA GLY A 50 -2.66 20.38 1.83
C GLY A 50 -1.71 21.53 1.57
N GLY A 51 -0.64 21.66 2.36
CA GLY A 51 0.43 22.63 2.13
C GLY A 51 1.06 22.47 0.75
N VAL A 52 1.41 21.26 0.33
CA VAL A 52 1.96 21.00 -1.01
C VAL A 52 0.96 21.38 -2.13
N CYS A 53 -0.34 21.10 -1.94
CA CYS A 53 -1.38 21.52 -2.89
C CYS A 53 -1.45 23.04 -3.02
N LEU A 54 -1.40 23.76 -1.90
CA LEU A 54 -1.41 25.23 -1.88
C LEU A 54 -0.17 25.83 -2.55
N PHE A 55 1.02 25.32 -2.22
CA PHE A 55 2.28 25.79 -2.84
C PHE A 55 2.32 25.55 -4.35
N ARG A 56 1.73 24.47 -4.84
CA ARG A 56 1.64 24.20 -6.27
C ARG A 56 0.52 24.96 -6.96
N GLN A 57 -0.22 25.79 -6.25
CA GLN A 57 -1.39 26.53 -6.78
C GLN A 57 -2.40 25.62 -7.50
N GLN A 58 -2.46 24.37 -7.10
CA GLN A 58 -3.39 23.39 -7.65
C GLN A 58 -4.76 23.58 -6.99
N ALA A 59 -5.53 24.55 -7.47
CA ALA A 59 -6.92 24.68 -7.06
C ALA A 59 -7.67 23.38 -7.37
N THR A 60 -8.40 22.87 -6.40
CA THR A 60 -9.28 21.73 -6.63
C THR A 60 -10.40 22.17 -7.56
N PRO A 61 -10.62 21.52 -8.70
CA PRO A 61 -11.74 21.87 -9.57
C PRO A 61 -13.06 21.72 -8.82
N PRO A 62 -14.09 22.49 -9.17
CA PRO A 62 -15.40 22.34 -8.55
C PRO A 62 -15.92 20.92 -8.81
N LEU A 63 -16.09 20.16 -7.74
CA LEU A 63 -16.60 18.79 -7.81
C LEU A 63 -18.09 18.78 -7.47
N SER A 64 -18.84 17.88 -8.10
CA SER A 64 -20.23 17.65 -7.71
C SER A 64 -20.31 17.05 -6.29
N LEU A 65 -21.42 17.25 -5.60
CA LEU A 65 -21.66 16.64 -4.28
C LEU A 65 -21.49 15.12 -4.32
N ARG A 66 -21.91 14.46 -5.42
CA ARG A 66 -21.72 13.03 -5.63
C ARG A 66 -20.25 12.62 -5.59
N ASN A 67 -19.37 13.43 -6.18
CA ASN A 67 -17.93 13.16 -6.17
C ASN A 67 -17.32 13.35 -4.78
N TYR A 68 -17.74 14.37 -4.01
CA TYR A 68 -17.31 14.54 -2.62
C TYR A 68 -17.75 13.36 -1.75
N VAL A 69 -19.00 12.91 -1.86
CA VAL A 69 -19.50 11.73 -1.15
C VAL A 69 -18.69 10.48 -1.55
N PHE A 70 -18.39 10.33 -2.82
CA PHE A 70 -17.56 9.21 -3.28
C PHE A 70 -16.13 9.26 -2.73
N LEU A 71 -15.50 10.43 -2.71
CA LEU A 71 -14.17 10.66 -2.10
C LEU A 71 -14.19 10.39 -0.59
N PHE A 72 -15.27 10.75 0.08
CA PHE A 72 -15.45 10.46 1.50
C PHE A 72 -15.45 8.94 1.76
N PHE A 73 -16.20 8.17 0.97
CA PHE A 73 -16.17 6.70 1.07
C PHE A 73 -14.81 6.11 0.72
N LEU A 74 -14.10 6.67 -0.27
CA LEU A 74 -12.73 6.27 -0.57
C LEU A 74 -11.77 6.57 0.59
N GLY A 75 -11.95 7.69 1.29
CA GLY A 75 -11.19 8.02 2.49
C GLY A 75 -11.45 7.07 3.64
N ILE A 76 -12.73 6.73 3.88
CA ILE A 76 -13.08 5.73 4.89
C ILE A 76 -12.46 4.37 4.55
N LEU A 77 -12.56 3.91 3.32
CA LEU A 77 -12.05 2.59 2.94
C LEU A 77 -10.53 2.56 2.87
N GLY A 78 -9.91 3.47 2.10
CA GLY A 78 -8.47 3.41 1.80
C GLY A 78 -7.60 3.89 2.95
N ILE A 79 -8.06 4.85 3.74
CA ILE A 79 -7.26 5.41 4.83
C ILE A 79 -7.72 4.89 6.18
N ALA A 80 -8.96 5.17 6.58
CA ALA A 80 -9.42 4.77 7.90
C ALA A 80 -9.53 3.24 8.01
N GLY A 81 -10.29 2.58 7.14
CA GLY A 81 -10.56 1.14 7.22
C GLY A 81 -9.30 0.29 7.14
N PHE A 82 -8.43 0.57 6.16
CA PHE A 82 -7.16 -0.16 6.03
C PHE A 82 -6.27 0.03 7.25
N ASN A 83 -6.03 1.28 7.66
CA ASN A 83 -5.07 1.55 8.74
C ASN A 83 -5.61 1.16 10.11
N LEU A 84 -6.89 1.37 10.40
CA LEU A 84 -7.51 0.83 11.61
C LEU A 84 -7.38 -0.69 11.65
N GLY A 85 -7.71 -1.37 10.54
CA GLY A 85 -7.55 -2.81 10.43
C GLY A 85 -6.11 -3.27 10.67
N LEU A 86 -5.13 -2.63 10.04
CA LEU A 86 -3.72 -2.97 10.17
C LEU A 86 -3.20 -2.73 11.60
N PHE A 87 -3.45 -1.55 12.17
CA PHE A 87 -2.89 -1.19 13.47
C PHE A 87 -3.54 -1.94 14.63
N TYR A 88 -4.87 -2.06 14.64
CA TYR A 88 -5.55 -2.87 15.65
C TYR A 88 -5.20 -4.36 15.53
N GLY A 89 -5.12 -4.87 14.31
CA GLY A 89 -4.71 -6.25 14.11
C GLY A 89 -3.27 -6.52 14.54
N LEU A 90 -2.34 -5.55 14.33
CA LEU A 90 -0.95 -5.65 14.79
C LEU A 90 -0.79 -5.70 16.31
N ASN A 91 -1.78 -5.31 17.10
CA ASN A 91 -1.77 -5.54 18.55
C ASN A 91 -1.87 -7.03 18.87
N ASP A 92 -2.67 -7.77 18.09
CA ASP A 92 -3.01 -9.17 18.33
C ASP A 92 -2.22 -10.14 17.42
N THR A 93 -1.34 -9.66 16.52
CA THR A 93 -0.55 -10.51 15.61
C THR A 93 0.87 -9.98 15.40
N SER A 94 1.72 -10.74 14.69
CA SER A 94 3.08 -10.31 14.38
C SER A 94 3.13 -9.42 13.11
N PRO A 95 4.17 -8.55 12.98
CA PRO A 95 4.42 -7.81 11.74
C PRO A 95 4.54 -8.71 10.51
N ILE A 96 5.09 -9.91 10.68
CA ILE A 96 5.27 -10.89 9.61
C ILE A 96 3.91 -11.42 9.15
N HIS A 97 3.05 -11.89 10.07
CA HIS A 97 1.69 -12.32 9.74
C HIS A 97 0.86 -11.19 9.11
N ALA A 98 0.93 -9.99 9.68
CA ALA A 98 0.26 -8.82 9.13
C ALA A 98 0.69 -8.55 7.68
N SER A 99 1.99 -8.63 7.38
CA SER A 99 2.51 -8.42 6.02
C SER A 99 2.07 -9.50 5.04
N LEU A 100 1.91 -10.77 5.50
CA LEU A 100 1.35 -11.87 4.71
C LEU A 100 -0.10 -11.55 4.30
N ILE A 101 -0.93 -11.17 5.27
CA ILE A 101 -2.33 -10.87 4.99
C ILE A 101 -2.46 -9.68 4.05
N VAL A 102 -1.65 -8.64 4.25
CA VAL A 102 -1.58 -7.49 3.33
C VAL A 102 -1.13 -7.90 1.93
N SER A 103 -0.26 -8.90 1.81
CA SER A 103 0.17 -9.44 0.51
C SER A 103 -0.91 -10.22 -0.25
N LEU A 104 -2.07 -10.50 0.36
CA LEU A 104 -3.26 -10.99 -0.35
C LEU A 104 -3.98 -9.88 -1.14
N SER A 105 -3.62 -8.60 -0.95
CA SER A 105 -4.21 -7.48 -1.66
C SER A 105 -4.24 -7.64 -3.19
N PRO A 106 -3.21 -8.16 -3.88
CA PRO A 106 -3.27 -8.41 -5.31
C PRO A 106 -4.37 -9.39 -5.71
N LEU A 107 -4.56 -10.47 -4.93
CA LEU A 107 -5.62 -11.45 -5.18
C LEU A 107 -7.00 -10.81 -5.06
N MET A 108 -7.21 -10.04 -3.98
CA MET A 108 -8.47 -9.31 -3.77
C MET A 108 -8.70 -8.28 -4.86
N THR A 109 -7.67 -7.52 -5.24
CA THR A 109 -7.74 -6.51 -6.30
C THR A 109 -8.07 -7.16 -7.65
N LEU A 110 -7.40 -8.26 -7.99
CA LEU A 110 -7.65 -9.02 -9.21
C LEU A 110 -9.10 -9.53 -9.28
N PHE A 111 -9.60 -10.10 -8.19
CA PHE A 111 -10.98 -10.59 -8.09
C PHE A 111 -12.00 -9.44 -8.28
N ILE A 112 -11.80 -8.31 -7.59
CA ILE A 112 -12.68 -7.14 -7.71
C ILE A 112 -12.60 -6.55 -9.13
N ALA A 113 -11.39 -6.38 -9.69
CA ALA A 113 -11.19 -5.84 -11.03
C ALA A 113 -11.90 -6.68 -12.09
N SER A 114 -11.79 -7.99 -12.01
CA SER A 114 -12.47 -8.95 -12.87
C SER A 114 -14.00 -8.89 -12.73
N ARG A 115 -14.50 -8.89 -11.47
CA ARG A 115 -15.96 -8.88 -11.19
C ARG A 115 -16.65 -7.62 -11.70
N PHE A 116 -15.94 -6.47 -11.69
CA PHE A 116 -16.48 -5.19 -12.15
C PHE A 116 -16.05 -4.80 -13.57
N ASN A 117 -15.41 -5.72 -14.32
CA ASN A 117 -14.91 -5.49 -15.68
C ASN A 117 -14.04 -4.22 -15.82
N ILE A 118 -13.24 -3.92 -14.81
CA ILE A 118 -12.39 -2.72 -14.78
C ILE A 118 -11.09 -2.95 -15.54
N GLU A 119 -10.54 -4.17 -15.45
CA GLU A 119 -9.35 -4.61 -16.17
C GLU A 119 -9.52 -6.02 -16.71
N ARG A 120 -8.80 -6.32 -17.81
CA ARG A 120 -8.69 -7.69 -18.34
C ARG A 120 -7.57 -8.42 -17.61
N VAL A 121 -7.93 -9.51 -16.96
CA VAL A 121 -6.99 -10.38 -16.26
C VAL A 121 -6.40 -11.39 -17.25
N ASN A 122 -5.07 -11.42 -17.37
CA ASN A 122 -4.34 -12.34 -18.21
C ASN A 122 -3.76 -13.48 -17.37
N LEU A 123 -3.48 -14.62 -18.00
CA LEU A 123 -2.86 -15.79 -17.35
C LEU A 123 -1.51 -15.42 -16.69
N SER A 124 -0.75 -14.50 -17.31
CA SER A 124 0.51 -14.02 -16.74
C SER A 124 0.36 -13.35 -15.37
N HIS A 125 -0.74 -12.62 -15.15
CA HIS A 125 -1.03 -12.01 -13.83
C HIS A 125 -1.34 -13.08 -12.78
N ILE A 126 -2.06 -14.15 -13.15
CA ILE A 126 -2.37 -15.27 -12.25
C ILE A 126 -1.10 -16.02 -11.86
N ILE A 127 -0.23 -16.33 -12.84
CA ILE A 127 1.04 -17.02 -12.57
C ILE A 127 1.96 -16.15 -11.71
N ALA A 128 2.05 -14.85 -12.02
CA ALA A 128 2.82 -13.89 -11.23
C ALA A 128 2.34 -13.85 -9.78
N LEU A 129 1.02 -13.77 -9.57
CA LEU A 129 0.42 -13.78 -8.24
C LEU A 129 0.78 -15.05 -7.46
N LEU A 130 0.64 -16.23 -8.08
CA LEU A 130 0.95 -17.51 -7.44
C LEU A 130 2.44 -17.60 -7.06
N LEU A 131 3.35 -17.20 -7.95
CA LEU A 131 4.79 -17.14 -7.65
C LEU A 131 5.10 -16.20 -6.50
N CYS A 132 4.54 -14.99 -6.53
CA CYS A 132 4.71 -14.03 -5.45
C CYS A 132 4.17 -14.58 -4.11
N MET A 133 3.01 -15.23 -4.12
CA MET A 133 2.44 -15.84 -2.92
C MET A 133 3.32 -17.00 -2.38
N ILE A 134 3.87 -17.84 -3.25
CA ILE A 134 4.83 -18.88 -2.85
C ILE A 134 6.05 -18.23 -2.18
N GLY A 135 6.61 -17.19 -2.79
CA GLY A 135 7.74 -16.46 -2.21
C GLY A 135 7.42 -15.86 -0.84
N VAL A 136 6.24 -15.25 -0.69
CA VAL A 136 5.76 -14.69 0.58
C VAL A 136 5.59 -15.77 1.64
N VAL A 137 4.96 -16.90 1.31
CA VAL A 137 4.80 -18.04 2.23
C VAL A 137 6.15 -18.58 2.70
N LEU A 138 7.17 -18.64 1.84
CA LEU A 138 8.52 -19.04 2.22
C LEU A 138 9.18 -18.02 3.16
N VAL A 139 8.99 -16.71 2.92
CA VAL A 139 9.53 -15.67 3.80
C VAL A 139 8.95 -15.79 5.22
N ILE A 140 7.67 -16.12 5.34
CA ILE A 140 6.94 -16.11 6.60
C ILE A 140 6.94 -17.48 7.28
N GLY A 141 6.92 -18.54 6.50
CA GLY A 141 6.98 -19.91 7.00
C GLY A 141 8.36 -20.34 7.55
N SER A 142 9.26 -19.36 7.77
CA SER A 142 10.54 -19.60 8.40
C SER A 142 10.36 -20.13 9.83
N PRO A 143 11.12 -21.17 10.24
CA PRO A 143 11.09 -21.71 11.61
C PRO A 143 11.48 -20.70 12.70
N LEU A 144 12.04 -19.54 12.32
CA LEU A 144 12.44 -18.49 13.25
C LEU A 144 11.28 -17.60 13.73
N ASP A 145 10.07 -17.79 13.19
CA ASP A 145 8.90 -17.04 13.63
C ASP A 145 8.05 -17.86 14.61
N ASP A 146 8.24 -17.61 15.91
CA ASP A 146 7.53 -18.26 17.03
C ASP A 146 6.13 -17.65 17.27
N SER A 147 5.60 -16.84 16.34
CA SER A 147 4.34 -16.14 16.52
C SER A 147 3.14 -17.10 16.52
N GLN A 148 2.39 -17.12 17.63
CA GLN A 148 1.13 -17.84 17.70
C GLN A 148 0.10 -17.23 16.75
N PHE A 149 -0.63 -18.08 16.04
CA PHE A 149 -1.68 -17.67 15.11
C PHE A 149 -2.82 -17.00 15.88
N MET A 150 -2.95 -15.69 15.77
CA MET A 150 -4.02 -14.94 16.45
C MET A 150 -5.12 -14.61 15.44
N ILE A 151 -6.09 -15.53 15.29
CA ILE A 151 -7.18 -15.45 14.29
C ILE A 151 -7.91 -14.10 14.33
N LYS A 152 -8.11 -13.50 15.49
CA LYS A 152 -8.81 -12.23 15.62
C LYS A 152 -8.04 -11.09 14.94
N GLY A 153 -6.75 -10.93 15.23
CA GLY A 153 -5.90 -9.90 14.62
C GLY A 153 -5.81 -10.09 13.11
N ASP A 154 -5.63 -11.33 12.68
CA ASP A 154 -5.53 -11.69 11.25
C ASP A 154 -6.81 -11.37 10.48
N LEU A 155 -8.00 -11.65 11.03
CA LEU A 155 -9.29 -11.29 10.43
C LEU A 155 -9.50 -9.78 10.34
N ILE A 156 -9.06 -9.01 11.34
CA ILE A 156 -9.13 -7.55 11.32
C ILE A 156 -8.24 -6.99 10.21
N ILE A 157 -7.00 -7.50 10.08
CA ILE A 157 -6.09 -7.08 9.00
C ILE A 157 -6.64 -7.48 7.63
N PHE A 158 -7.22 -8.68 7.50
CA PHE A 158 -7.85 -9.13 6.26
C PHE A 158 -8.97 -8.18 5.82
N ALA A 159 -9.85 -7.78 6.73
CA ALA A 159 -10.91 -6.81 6.44
C ALA A 159 -10.33 -5.44 6.03
N GLY A 160 -9.28 -4.97 6.70
CA GLY A 160 -8.54 -3.77 6.32
C GLY A 160 -7.92 -3.89 4.92
N THR A 161 -7.30 -5.02 4.60
CA THR A 161 -6.70 -5.29 3.28
C THR A 161 -7.74 -5.33 2.17
N LEU A 162 -8.92 -5.91 2.44
CA LEU A 162 -10.05 -5.88 1.51
C LEU A 162 -10.51 -4.43 1.26
N SER A 163 -10.61 -3.63 2.32
CA SER A 163 -10.96 -2.21 2.25
C SER A 163 -9.97 -1.42 1.36
N TRP A 164 -8.66 -1.67 1.49
CA TRP A 164 -7.63 -1.12 0.62
C TRP A 164 -7.79 -1.55 -0.84
N SER A 165 -8.09 -2.82 -1.10
CA SER A 165 -8.27 -3.34 -2.46
C SER A 165 -9.47 -2.70 -3.16
N VAL A 166 -10.57 -2.51 -2.44
CA VAL A 166 -11.74 -1.76 -2.92
C VAL A 166 -11.35 -0.31 -3.24
N TYR A 167 -10.67 0.38 -2.31
CA TYR A 167 -10.16 1.73 -2.55
C TYR A 167 -9.29 1.81 -3.82
N THR A 168 -8.33 0.90 -3.97
CA THR A 168 -7.40 0.87 -5.12
C THR A 168 -8.16 0.84 -6.44
N ILE A 169 -9.13 -0.06 -6.56
CA ILE A 169 -9.96 -0.22 -7.76
C ILE A 169 -10.81 1.04 -8.02
N PHE A 170 -11.54 1.49 -7.01
CA PHE A 170 -12.51 2.57 -7.20
C PHE A 170 -11.85 3.96 -7.29
N SER A 171 -10.62 4.14 -6.79
CA SER A 171 -9.86 5.39 -6.93
C SER A 171 -9.61 5.76 -8.40
N THR A 172 -9.61 4.78 -9.31
CA THR A 172 -9.44 5.00 -10.75
C THR A 172 -10.66 5.67 -11.40
N LYS A 173 -11.85 5.59 -10.81
CA LYS A 173 -13.07 6.17 -11.38
C LYS A 173 -13.11 7.71 -11.41
N ILE A 174 -12.31 8.37 -10.55
CA ILE A 174 -12.16 9.86 -10.52
C ILE A 174 -10.97 10.34 -11.35
N LYS A 175 -10.37 9.47 -12.14
CA LYS A 175 -9.10 9.72 -12.88
C LYS A 175 -9.08 11.00 -13.71
N SER A 176 -10.21 11.41 -14.30
CA SER A 176 -10.29 12.56 -15.23
C SER A 176 -10.50 13.91 -14.55
N GLN A 177 -10.84 13.94 -13.25
CA GLN A 177 -11.29 15.16 -12.58
C GLN A 177 -10.26 15.74 -11.60
N LEU A 178 -9.37 14.90 -11.05
CA LEU A 178 -8.39 15.30 -10.04
C LEU A 178 -7.00 14.84 -10.42
N GLU A 179 -5.99 15.66 -10.18
CA GLU A 179 -4.60 15.24 -10.22
C GLU A 179 -4.30 14.24 -9.08
N PRO A 180 -3.27 13.37 -9.22
CA PRO A 180 -2.92 12.39 -8.19
C PRO A 180 -2.73 12.99 -6.80
N LEU A 181 -2.08 14.15 -6.72
CA LEU A 181 -1.85 14.86 -5.46
C LEU A 181 -3.16 15.31 -4.81
N GLN A 182 -4.07 15.91 -5.61
CA GLN A 182 -5.39 16.37 -5.14
C GLN A 182 -6.26 15.21 -4.66
N LEU A 183 -6.28 14.10 -5.42
CA LEU A 183 -7.00 12.90 -5.00
C LEU A 183 -6.44 12.36 -3.68
N THR A 184 -5.11 12.25 -3.58
CA THR A 184 -4.45 11.78 -2.35
C THR A 184 -4.79 12.68 -1.16
N PHE A 185 -4.71 14.00 -1.35
CA PHE A 185 -5.06 14.98 -0.30
C PHE A 185 -6.51 14.83 0.16
N LEU A 186 -7.49 14.80 -0.75
CA LEU A 186 -8.91 14.72 -0.38
C LEU A 186 -9.27 13.40 0.29
N VAL A 187 -8.75 12.28 -0.23
CA VAL A 187 -8.95 10.96 0.39
C VAL A 187 -8.31 10.91 1.78
N MET A 188 -7.09 11.49 1.93
CA MET A 188 -6.41 11.57 3.22
C MET A 188 -7.18 12.46 4.20
N LEU A 189 -7.70 13.61 3.74
CA LEU A 189 -8.50 14.52 4.55
C LEU A 189 -9.74 13.81 5.11
N PHE A 190 -10.52 13.15 4.26
CA PHE A 190 -11.73 12.47 4.71
C PHE A 190 -11.44 11.28 5.61
N GLY A 191 -10.39 10.51 5.30
CA GLY A 191 -9.95 9.39 6.15
C GLY A 191 -9.43 9.86 7.50
N SER A 192 -8.65 10.95 7.55
CA SER A 192 -8.16 11.52 8.81
C SER A 192 -9.28 12.09 9.67
N ILE A 193 -10.28 12.75 9.08
CA ILE A 193 -11.47 13.20 9.81
C ILE A 193 -12.16 12.01 10.48
N CYS A 194 -12.34 10.90 9.75
CA CYS A 194 -12.95 9.71 10.30
C CYS A 194 -12.15 9.13 11.48
N ILE A 195 -10.82 9.02 11.35
CA ILE A 195 -9.93 8.51 12.42
C ILE A 195 -9.98 9.43 13.64
N VAL A 196 -9.90 10.76 13.45
CA VAL A 196 -9.93 11.74 14.54
C VAL A 196 -11.28 11.72 15.27
N LEU A 197 -12.38 11.61 14.53
CA LEU A 197 -13.71 11.49 15.14
C LEU A 197 -13.81 10.22 16.01
N LEU A 198 -13.34 9.08 15.51
CA LEU A 198 -13.30 7.84 16.30
C LEU A 198 -12.43 7.97 17.54
N SER A 199 -11.27 8.60 17.39
CA SER A 199 -10.31 8.84 18.48
C SER A 199 -10.87 9.79 19.54
N SER A 200 -11.59 10.83 19.15
CA SER A 200 -12.16 11.82 20.09
C SER A 200 -13.23 11.27 21.05
N PHE A 201 -13.83 10.13 20.69
CA PHE A 201 -14.76 9.42 21.60
C PHE A 201 -14.05 8.59 22.67
N GLN A 202 -12.77 8.25 22.49
CA GLN A 202 -12.05 7.31 23.34
C GLN A 202 -10.86 7.95 24.08
N LEU A 203 -10.28 9.02 23.53
CA LEU A 203 -9.03 9.60 24.00
C LEU A 203 -9.11 11.11 24.10
N ASN A 204 -8.41 11.66 25.10
CA ASN A 204 -8.05 13.06 25.09
C ASN A 204 -6.75 13.26 24.30
N LEU A 205 -6.88 13.52 22.98
CA LEU A 205 -5.72 13.69 22.09
C LEU A 205 -4.77 14.79 22.56
N PHE A 206 -5.28 15.82 23.22
CA PHE A 206 -4.44 16.94 23.69
C PHE A 206 -3.48 16.50 24.81
N SER A 207 -3.94 15.69 25.75
CA SER A 207 -3.05 15.13 26.79
C SER A 207 -1.98 14.23 26.23
N VAL A 208 -2.34 13.37 25.24
CA VAL A 208 -1.37 12.51 24.57
C VAL A 208 -0.27 13.31 23.88
N LEU A 209 -0.60 14.43 23.20
CA LEU A 209 0.40 15.26 22.51
C LEU A 209 1.47 15.82 23.45
N THR A 210 1.13 16.10 24.72
CA THR A 210 2.07 16.62 25.72
C THR A 210 2.97 15.55 26.32
N GLU A 211 2.62 14.27 26.20
CA GLU A 211 3.36 13.15 26.77
C GLU A 211 4.35 12.51 25.76
N ILE A 212 4.20 12.80 24.46
CA ILE A 212 5.05 12.22 23.40
C ILE A 212 6.47 12.78 23.52
N ASN A 213 7.45 11.89 23.65
CA ASN A 213 8.85 12.26 23.65
C ASN A 213 9.39 12.58 22.25
N THR A 214 10.56 13.22 22.18
CA THR A 214 11.19 13.66 20.91
C THR A 214 11.45 12.51 19.95
N GLN A 215 11.84 11.34 20.44
CA GLN A 215 12.12 10.17 19.61
C GLN A 215 10.85 9.70 18.92
N THR A 216 9.74 9.61 19.64
CA THR A 216 8.43 9.20 19.10
C THR A 216 7.90 10.23 18.11
N TRP A 217 8.10 11.54 18.33
CA TRP A 217 7.82 12.56 17.33
C TRP A 217 8.60 12.35 16.04
N GLY A 218 9.87 11.96 16.13
CA GLY A 218 10.70 11.59 14.97
C GLY A 218 10.09 10.43 14.17
N LEU A 219 9.62 9.37 14.86
CA LEU A 219 8.94 8.23 14.23
C LEU A 219 7.62 8.66 13.57
N ILE A 220 6.80 9.47 14.24
CA ILE A 220 5.53 9.97 13.70
C ILE A 220 5.77 10.82 12.45
N LEU A 221 6.74 11.73 12.45
CA LEU A 221 7.10 12.55 11.29
C LEU A 221 7.61 11.68 10.14
N TYR A 222 8.48 10.70 10.43
CA TYR A 222 8.91 9.71 9.43
C TYR A 222 7.69 9.00 8.81
N MET A 223 6.79 8.51 9.64
CA MET A 223 5.58 7.83 9.18
C MET A 223 4.68 8.76 8.35
N ALA A 224 4.49 10.00 8.77
CA ALA A 224 3.66 10.96 8.05
C ALA A 224 4.21 11.29 6.66
N ILE A 225 5.51 11.50 6.54
CA ILE A 225 6.16 11.90 5.29
C ILE A 225 6.50 10.69 4.42
N PHE A 226 7.34 9.79 4.94
CA PHE A 226 7.95 8.73 4.14
C PHE A 226 7.07 7.50 3.98
N THR A 227 6.17 7.20 4.94
CA THR A 227 5.31 6.03 4.81
C THR A 227 3.83 6.37 4.56
N THR A 228 3.49 7.67 4.50
CA THR A 228 2.14 8.13 4.16
C THR A 228 2.13 9.04 2.93
N CYS A 229 2.65 10.27 3.01
CA CYS A 229 2.51 11.25 1.92
C CYS A 229 3.16 10.78 0.62
N ILE A 230 4.45 10.46 0.66
CA ILE A 230 5.23 10.09 -0.53
C ILE A 230 4.66 8.82 -1.19
N PRO A 231 4.52 7.68 -0.48
CA PRO A 231 4.08 6.46 -1.13
C PRO A 231 2.65 6.52 -1.63
N HIS A 232 1.72 7.24 -0.97
CA HIS A 232 0.36 7.36 -1.48
C HIS A 232 0.29 8.18 -2.77
N ILE A 233 1.07 9.26 -2.91
CA ILE A 233 1.15 10.03 -4.17
C ILE A 233 1.70 9.13 -5.27
N LEU A 234 2.80 8.43 -5.02
CA LEU A 234 3.43 7.51 -5.97
C LEU A 234 2.48 6.37 -6.36
N TRP A 235 1.78 5.82 -5.38
CA TRP A 235 0.77 4.77 -5.58
C TRP A 235 -0.37 5.22 -6.48
N VAL A 236 -1.05 6.31 -6.13
CA VAL A 236 -2.16 6.85 -6.93
C VAL A 236 -1.72 7.18 -8.35
N HIS A 237 -0.52 7.74 -8.50
CA HIS A 237 0.05 8.05 -9.82
C HIS A 237 0.29 6.77 -10.64
N SER A 238 0.85 5.73 -10.03
CA SER A 238 1.14 4.46 -10.68
C SER A 238 -0.13 3.70 -11.03
N VAL A 239 -1.07 3.53 -10.08
CA VAL A 239 -2.36 2.87 -10.31
C VAL A 239 -3.12 3.49 -11.49
N ARG A 240 -3.06 4.80 -11.65
CA ARG A 240 -3.68 5.50 -12.79
C ARG A 240 -3.04 5.21 -14.13
N LYS A 241 -1.79 4.83 -14.17
CA LYS A 241 -1.00 4.68 -15.41
C LYS A 241 -0.76 3.24 -15.81
N ILE A 242 -0.44 2.38 -14.86
CA ILE A 242 -0.19 0.96 -15.12
C ILE A 242 -1.36 0.06 -14.68
N GLY A 243 -2.38 0.63 -14.05
CA GLY A 243 -3.59 -0.08 -13.63
C GLY A 243 -3.51 -0.63 -12.20
N PRO A 244 -4.68 -0.90 -11.59
CA PRO A 244 -4.76 -1.39 -10.22
C PRO A 244 -4.20 -2.81 -10.06
N THR A 245 -4.45 -3.71 -11.01
CA THR A 245 -3.97 -5.10 -10.94
C THR A 245 -2.44 -5.16 -10.96
N GLU A 246 -1.78 -4.52 -11.94
CA GLU A 246 -0.32 -4.51 -12.02
C GLU A 246 0.31 -3.81 -10.81
N SER A 247 -0.23 -2.67 -10.38
CA SER A 247 0.28 -1.95 -9.20
C SER A 247 0.17 -2.81 -7.95
N SER A 248 -0.95 -3.53 -7.75
CA SER A 248 -1.16 -4.33 -6.55
C SER A 248 -0.21 -5.51 -6.43
N LEU A 249 0.31 -6.07 -7.53
CA LEU A 249 1.31 -7.14 -7.49
C LEU A 249 2.55 -6.76 -6.67
N PHE A 250 2.90 -5.45 -6.65
CA PHE A 250 4.03 -4.96 -5.86
C PHE A 250 3.82 -5.10 -4.34
N PHE A 251 2.58 -5.24 -3.86
CA PHE A 251 2.32 -5.51 -2.44
C PHE A 251 2.96 -6.81 -1.96
N ASN A 252 3.17 -7.78 -2.84
CA ASN A 252 3.90 -9.00 -2.50
C ASN A 252 5.38 -8.76 -2.13
N LEU A 253 5.93 -7.58 -2.45
CA LEU A 253 7.27 -7.19 -2.02
C LEU A 253 7.29 -6.55 -0.62
N ILE A 254 6.14 -6.20 -0.05
CA ILE A 254 6.08 -5.60 1.29
C ILE A 254 6.71 -6.51 2.34
N PRO A 255 6.37 -7.83 2.43
CA PRO A 255 7.02 -8.73 3.39
C PRO A 255 8.53 -8.85 3.17
N VAL A 256 8.96 -8.81 1.90
CA VAL A 256 10.37 -8.83 1.54
C VAL A 256 11.11 -7.62 2.12
N PHE A 257 10.58 -6.42 1.89
CA PHE A 257 11.19 -5.21 2.43
C PHE A 257 11.03 -5.11 3.94
N ALA A 258 9.90 -5.56 4.51
CA ALA A 258 9.75 -5.66 5.96
C ALA A 258 10.85 -6.55 6.57
N THR A 259 11.15 -7.71 5.98
CA THR A 259 12.25 -8.59 6.40
C THR A 259 13.61 -7.90 6.25
N ILE A 260 13.88 -7.22 5.14
CA ILE A 260 15.12 -6.46 4.93
C ILE A 260 15.30 -5.39 6.00
N PHE A 261 14.24 -4.64 6.32
CA PHE A 261 14.31 -3.62 7.37
C PHE A 261 14.48 -4.18 8.77
N THR A 262 14.00 -5.41 9.05
CA THR A 262 14.25 -6.08 10.33
C THR A 262 15.71 -6.50 10.51
N ILE A 263 16.50 -6.64 9.43
CA ILE A 263 17.95 -6.88 9.52
C ILE A 263 18.63 -5.74 10.28
N PHE A 264 18.21 -4.49 10.08
CA PHE A 264 18.76 -3.35 10.79
C PHE A 264 18.46 -3.35 12.30
N THR A 265 17.51 -4.20 12.75
CA THR A 265 17.26 -4.44 14.19
C THR A 265 18.03 -5.64 14.73
N GLY A 266 18.99 -6.20 13.98
CA GLY A 266 19.81 -7.33 14.35
C GLY A 266 19.28 -8.71 13.95
N PHE A 267 18.17 -8.75 13.20
CA PHE A 267 17.60 -10.00 12.68
C PHE A 267 18.43 -10.51 11.48
N ILE A 268 18.73 -11.82 11.44
CA ILE A 268 19.45 -12.45 10.33
C ILE A 268 18.45 -13.36 9.59
N PRO A 269 18.12 -13.05 8.30
CA PRO A 269 17.20 -13.88 7.53
C PRO A 269 17.80 -15.26 7.25
N ASP A 270 16.98 -16.29 7.32
CA ASP A 270 17.37 -17.65 6.98
C ASP A 270 17.31 -17.94 5.47
N GLN A 271 17.71 -19.16 5.09
CA GLN A 271 17.71 -19.58 3.70
C GLN A 271 16.30 -19.57 3.07
N TYR A 272 15.24 -19.88 3.82
CA TYR A 272 13.86 -19.89 3.30
C TYR A 272 13.40 -18.48 2.97
N GLN A 273 13.74 -17.52 3.84
CA GLN A 273 13.45 -16.11 3.61
C GLN A 273 14.19 -15.57 2.39
N ILE A 274 15.47 -15.90 2.22
CA ILE A 274 16.26 -15.50 1.04
C ILE A 274 15.67 -16.09 -0.25
N ILE A 275 15.34 -17.38 -0.26
CA ILE A 275 14.72 -18.03 -1.42
C ILE A 275 13.35 -17.40 -1.72
N GLY A 276 12.52 -17.18 -0.71
CA GLY A 276 11.22 -16.54 -0.84
C GLY A 276 11.30 -15.14 -1.44
N ILE A 277 12.28 -14.35 -1.02
CA ILE A 277 12.59 -13.02 -1.59
C ILE A 277 12.86 -13.14 -3.11
N ILE A 278 13.75 -14.04 -3.50
CA ILE A 278 14.12 -14.24 -4.92
C ILE A 278 12.90 -14.64 -5.74
N ILE A 279 12.08 -15.58 -5.26
CA ILE A 279 10.87 -16.04 -5.94
C ILE A 279 9.84 -14.92 -6.07
N SER A 280 9.65 -14.08 -5.04
CA SER A 280 8.75 -12.92 -5.09
C SER A 280 9.16 -11.92 -6.17
N PHE A 281 10.45 -11.60 -6.28
CA PHE A 281 10.95 -10.73 -7.34
C PHE A 281 10.79 -11.35 -8.74
N ALA A 282 11.06 -12.64 -8.90
CA ALA A 282 10.86 -13.35 -10.15
C ALA A 282 9.39 -13.34 -10.59
N GLY A 283 8.46 -13.59 -9.65
CA GLY A 283 7.03 -13.51 -9.90
C GLY A 283 6.59 -12.12 -10.36
N LEU A 284 7.07 -11.07 -9.72
CA LEU A 284 6.76 -9.69 -10.09
C LEU A 284 7.27 -9.31 -11.51
N ALA A 285 8.43 -9.81 -11.90
CA ALA A 285 9.02 -9.52 -13.21
C ALA A 285 8.28 -10.21 -14.37
N LEU A 286 7.56 -11.29 -14.10
CA LEU A 286 6.97 -12.18 -15.10
C LEU A 286 5.97 -11.51 -16.06
N PRO A 287 4.97 -10.71 -15.62
CA PRO A 287 4.03 -10.04 -16.53
C PRO A 287 4.72 -9.06 -17.48
N THR A 288 5.71 -8.33 -16.97
CA THR A 288 6.49 -7.35 -17.76
C THR A 288 7.35 -8.07 -18.80
N LEU A 289 8.02 -9.16 -18.42
CA LEU A 289 8.82 -9.97 -19.34
C LEU A 289 7.93 -10.64 -20.41
N TYR A 290 6.78 -11.18 -20.03
CA TYR A 290 5.82 -11.79 -20.93
C TYR A 290 5.33 -10.78 -21.99
N THR A 291 4.93 -9.59 -21.58
CA THR A 291 4.51 -8.52 -22.48
C THR A 291 5.63 -8.07 -23.41
N TYR A 292 6.86 -7.97 -22.90
CA TYR A 292 8.03 -7.62 -23.70
C TYR A 292 8.33 -8.68 -24.78
N LEU A 293 8.29 -9.96 -24.44
CA LEU A 293 8.55 -11.08 -25.36
C LEU A 293 7.49 -11.16 -26.46
N ILE A 294 6.21 -11.01 -26.15
CA ILE A 294 5.12 -10.99 -27.12
C ILE A 294 5.28 -9.80 -28.09
N ASN A 295 5.51 -8.61 -27.57
CA ASN A 295 5.69 -7.44 -28.42
C ASN A 295 6.90 -7.57 -29.35
N ARG A 296 7.97 -8.21 -28.90
CA ARG A 296 9.15 -8.50 -29.71
C ARG A 296 8.85 -9.51 -30.81
N SER A 297 8.10 -10.58 -30.53
CA SER A 297 7.71 -11.57 -31.54
C SER A 297 6.83 -10.96 -32.62
N HIS A 298 5.88 -10.10 -32.27
CA HIS A 298 5.06 -9.38 -33.24
C HIS A 298 5.85 -8.40 -34.14
N LEU A 299 6.91 -7.79 -33.60
CA LEU A 299 7.80 -6.92 -34.38
C LEU A 299 8.69 -7.71 -35.37
N VAL A 300 9.12 -8.90 -35.00
CA VAL A 300 9.91 -9.79 -35.87
C VAL A 300 9.05 -10.32 -37.01
N THR A 301 7.86 -10.85 -36.70
CA THR A 301 6.92 -11.34 -37.75
C THR A 301 6.47 -10.24 -38.69
N LYS A 302 6.28 -9.00 -38.21
CA LYS A 302 5.95 -7.86 -39.08
C LYS A 302 7.10 -7.44 -39.99
N LYS A 303 8.36 -7.53 -39.52
CA LYS A 303 9.55 -7.30 -40.37
C LYS A 303 9.73 -8.37 -41.42
N GLU A 304 9.50 -9.64 -41.11
CA GLU A 304 9.56 -10.74 -42.07
C GLU A 304 8.45 -10.67 -43.13
N ALA A 305 7.26 -10.17 -42.77
CA ALA A 305 6.15 -9.96 -43.72
C ALA A 305 6.35 -8.77 -44.65
N ILE A 306 7.18 -7.77 -44.29
CA ILE A 306 7.50 -6.62 -45.13
C ILE A 306 8.66 -6.92 -46.09
N ASN A 307 9.52 -7.90 -45.73
CA ASN A 307 10.67 -8.29 -46.55
C ASN A 307 10.38 -9.44 -47.55
N LYS A 308 9.14 -9.94 -47.59
CA LYS A 308 8.58 -10.83 -48.61
C LYS A 308 7.68 -10.08 -49.57
#